data_afc4695bca22b65eb0524de20d7e1c29
#
_entry.id   afc4695bca22b65eb0524de20d7e1c29
#
_cell.length_a   1.000
_cell.length_b   1.000
_cell.length_c   1.000
_cell.angle_alpha   90.00
_cell.angle_beta   90.00
_cell.angle_gamma   90.00
#
_symmetry.space_group_name_H-M   'P 1'
#
loop_
_entity.id
_entity.type
_entity.pdbx_description
1 polymer ?
#
loop_
_entity_poly.entity_id
_entity_poly.type
_entity_poly.pdbx_seq_one_letter_code
_entity_poly.pdbx_strand_id
1 'polypeptide(L)' 'AAVHHARLCLAGCQAAGDAADAVEHFFAHEALARAHSAAGDGGAVQAARAQMAALLPQIDEADGLRAWCADTLAALPD' A
#
# COMPACT_ATOMS: atom_id res chain seq x y z
N ALA A 1 -1.24 -16.18 8.34
CA ALA A 1 -2.10 -15.05 8.58
C ALA A 1 -1.89 -13.91 7.57
N ALA A 2 -2.91 -13.05 7.42
CA ALA A 2 -2.92 -12.00 6.39
C ALA A 2 -1.78 -11.00 6.54
N VAL A 3 -1.44 -10.60 7.78
CA VAL A 3 -0.35 -9.65 8.03
C VAL A 3 0.99 -10.23 7.58
N HIS A 4 1.23 -11.49 7.88
CA HIS A 4 2.47 -12.17 7.47
C HIS A 4 2.58 -12.20 5.94
N HIS A 5 1.50 -12.55 5.25
CA HIS A 5 1.47 -12.59 3.79
C HIS A 5 1.72 -11.21 3.19
N ALA A 6 1.08 -10.16 3.73
CA ALA A 6 1.26 -8.79 3.26
C ALA A 6 2.71 -8.31 3.45
N ARG A 7 3.34 -8.67 4.57
CA ARG A 7 4.76 -8.34 4.81
C ARG A 7 5.68 -9.04 3.83
N LEU A 8 5.37 -10.28 3.43
CA LEU A 8 6.15 -10.97 2.42
C LEU A 8 6.04 -10.27 1.06
N CYS A 9 4.86 -9.79 0.70
CA CYS A 9 4.68 -9.02 -0.53
C CYS A 9 5.52 -7.74 -0.52
N LEU A 10 5.48 -6.99 0.59
CA LEU A 10 6.27 -5.77 0.73
C LEU A 10 7.77 -6.06 0.70
N ALA A 11 8.21 -7.12 1.40
CA ALA A 11 9.62 -7.52 1.40
C ALA A 11 10.08 -7.92 0.01
N GLY A 12 9.22 -8.59 -0.78
CA GLY A 12 9.51 -8.92 -2.17
C GLY A 12 9.72 -7.69 -3.03
N CYS A 13 8.84 -6.67 -2.88
CA CYS A 13 8.99 -5.40 -3.59
C CYS A 13 10.29 -4.70 -3.20
N GLN A 14 10.61 -4.65 -1.92
CA GLN A 14 11.83 -4.01 -1.43
C GLN A 14 13.08 -4.75 -1.89
N ALA A 15 13.05 -6.08 -1.90
CA ALA A 15 14.18 -6.89 -2.35
C ALA A 15 14.42 -6.75 -3.85
N ALA A 16 13.36 -6.51 -4.64
CA ALA A 16 13.49 -6.24 -6.06
C ALA A 16 14.13 -4.86 -6.35
N GLY A 17 14.17 -3.98 -5.35
CA GLY A 17 14.75 -2.65 -5.48
C GLY A 17 14.03 -1.83 -6.53
N ASP A 18 14.78 -1.24 -7.46
CA ASP A 18 14.23 -0.37 -8.51
C ASP A 18 13.35 -1.11 -9.52
N ALA A 19 13.33 -2.44 -9.49
CA ALA A 19 12.46 -3.22 -10.38
C ALA A 19 10.99 -3.11 -10.01
N ALA A 20 10.66 -2.80 -8.76
CA ALA A 20 9.29 -2.57 -8.32
C ALA A 20 8.95 -1.09 -8.46
N ASP A 21 7.86 -0.76 -9.16
CA ASP A 21 7.43 0.61 -9.33
C ASP A 21 6.57 1.09 -8.14
N ALA A 22 6.21 2.38 -8.18
CA ALA A 22 5.43 2.99 -7.11
C ALA A 22 4.07 2.31 -6.93
N VAL A 23 3.46 1.83 -8.02
CA VAL A 23 2.16 1.15 -7.97
C VAL A 23 2.27 -0.17 -7.20
N GLU A 24 3.32 -0.94 -7.45
CA GLU A 24 3.52 -2.21 -6.74
C GLU A 24 3.73 -1.97 -5.26
N HIS A 25 4.53 -0.97 -4.89
CA HIS A 25 4.72 -0.59 -3.49
C HIS A 25 3.42 -0.10 -2.85
N PHE A 26 2.63 0.69 -3.58
CA PHE A 26 1.35 1.18 -3.11
C PHE A 26 0.42 0.01 -2.75
N PHE A 27 0.27 -0.96 -3.63
CA PHE A 27 -0.62 -2.10 -3.37
C PHE A 27 -0.08 -3.05 -2.31
N ALA A 28 1.24 -3.16 -2.15
CA ALA A 28 1.82 -3.92 -1.04
C ALA A 28 1.44 -3.28 0.31
N HIS A 29 1.51 -1.96 0.42
CA HIS A 29 1.07 -1.24 1.63
C HIS A 29 -0.44 -1.33 1.82
N GLU A 30 -1.23 -1.35 0.75
CA GLU A 30 -2.68 -1.54 0.84
C GLU A 30 -3.00 -2.90 1.48
N ALA A 31 -2.38 -3.97 1.00
CA ALA A 31 -2.58 -5.30 1.57
C ALA A 31 -2.22 -5.33 3.05
N LEU A 32 -1.13 -4.67 3.41
CA LEU A 32 -0.69 -4.57 4.79
C LEU A 32 -1.69 -3.80 5.65
N ALA A 33 -2.21 -2.67 5.14
CA ALA A 33 -3.20 -1.86 5.84
C ALA A 33 -4.48 -2.66 6.10
N ARG A 34 -4.97 -3.40 5.10
CA ARG A 34 -6.18 -4.21 5.25
C ARG A 34 -5.98 -5.34 6.26
N ALA A 35 -4.80 -5.98 6.24
CA ALA A 35 -4.49 -7.04 7.19
C ALA A 35 -4.40 -6.52 8.62
N HIS A 36 -3.78 -5.37 8.84
CA HIS A 36 -3.70 -4.74 10.15
C HIS A 36 -5.06 -4.25 10.63
N SER A 37 -5.91 -3.74 9.73
CA SER A 37 -7.27 -3.35 10.07
C SER A 37 -8.07 -4.56 10.57
N ALA A 38 -7.96 -5.70 9.89
CA ALA A 38 -8.62 -6.93 10.31
C ALA A 38 -8.10 -7.43 11.66
N ALA A 39 -6.85 -7.14 11.98
CA ALA A 39 -6.24 -7.51 13.26
C ALA A 39 -6.52 -6.48 14.38
N GLY A 40 -7.15 -5.36 14.06
CA GLY A 40 -7.45 -4.31 15.03
C GLY A 40 -6.27 -3.41 15.38
N ASP A 41 -5.24 -3.38 14.53
CA ASP A 41 -4.04 -2.56 14.77
C ASP A 41 -4.13 -1.22 14.02
N GLY A 42 -4.82 -0.26 14.62
CA GLY A 42 -5.04 1.06 14.02
C GLY A 42 -3.75 1.85 13.79
N GLY A 43 -2.76 1.70 14.66
CA GLY A 43 -1.47 2.36 14.49
C GLY A 43 -0.73 1.88 13.25
N ALA A 44 -0.74 0.58 13.01
CA ALA A 44 -0.12 0.00 11.81
C ALA A 44 -0.89 0.39 10.54
N VAL A 45 -2.22 0.48 10.62
CA VAL A 45 -3.05 0.96 9.50
C VAL A 45 -2.65 2.39 9.13
N GLN A 46 -2.52 3.28 10.11
CA GLN A 46 -2.14 4.67 9.84
C GLN A 46 -0.74 4.78 9.25
N ALA A 47 0.20 3.97 9.71
CA ALA A 47 1.55 3.95 9.14
C ALA A 47 1.54 3.51 7.68
N ALA A 48 0.77 2.48 7.34
CA ALA A 48 0.62 2.00 5.96
C ALA A 48 -0.04 3.08 5.08
N ARG A 49 -1.09 3.74 5.57
CA ARG A 49 -1.76 4.82 4.84
C ARG A 49 -0.81 5.97 4.54
N ALA A 50 0.05 6.33 5.49
CA ALA A 50 1.04 7.39 5.29
C ALA A 50 2.02 7.03 4.17
N GLN A 51 2.47 5.77 4.10
CA GLN A 51 3.33 5.30 3.03
C GLN A 51 2.63 5.34 1.67
N MET A 52 1.37 4.92 1.62
CA MET A 52 0.57 4.97 0.40
C MET A 52 0.41 6.40 -0.10
N ALA A 53 0.10 7.34 0.80
CA ALA A 53 -0.05 8.75 0.46
C ALA A 53 1.26 9.32 -0.10
N ALA A 54 2.40 8.94 0.46
CA ALA A 54 3.71 9.39 -0.01
C ALA A 54 4.05 8.85 -1.40
N LEU A 55 3.47 7.70 -1.79
CA LEU A 55 3.71 7.09 -3.10
C LEU A 55 2.86 7.72 -4.21
N LEU A 56 1.72 8.32 -3.87
CA LEU A 56 0.80 8.86 -4.88
C LEU A 56 1.46 9.80 -5.89
N PRO A 57 2.30 10.77 -5.49
CA PRO A 57 2.95 11.66 -6.46
C PRO A 57 3.91 10.94 -7.41
N GLN A 58 4.33 9.74 -7.07
CA GLN A 58 5.25 8.94 -7.88
C GLN A 58 4.51 8.02 -8.86
N ILE A 59 3.19 7.92 -8.74
CA ILE A 59 2.36 7.08 -9.61
C ILE A 59 1.97 7.88 -10.84
N ASP A 60 2.09 7.26 -12.03
CA ASP A 60 1.74 7.90 -13.29
C ASP A 60 0.25 8.26 -13.29
N GLU A 61 -0.07 9.45 -13.82
CA GLU A 61 -1.46 9.90 -13.99
C GLU A 61 -2.14 9.23 -15.19
N ALA A 62 -1.38 8.56 -16.05
CA ALA A 62 -1.90 7.96 -17.26
C ALA A 62 -3.04 7.00 -16.93
N ASP A 63 -4.07 7.01 -17.78
CA ASP A 63 -5.24 6.13 -17.69
C ASP A 63 -5.98 6.23 -16.35
N GLY A 64 -5.81 7.32 -15.62
CA GLY A 64 -6.47 7.54 -14.33
C GLY A 64 -5.90 6.70 -13.20
N LEU A 65 -4.70 6.15 -13.36
CA LEU A 65 -4.10 5.24 -12.38
C LEU A 65 -3.89 5.92 -11.02
N ARG A 66 -3.35 7.15 -11.02
CA ARG A 66 -3.14 7.88 -9.76
C ARG A 66 -4.48 8.17 -9.06
N ALA A 67 -5.50 8.58 -9.81
CA ALA A 67 -6.83 8.84 -9.26
C ALA A 67 -7.44 7.58 -8.66
N TRP A 68 -7.29 6.43 -9.33
CA TRP A 68 -7.75 5.15 -8.83
C TRP A 68 -7.04 4.77 -7.52
N CYS A 69 -5.74 4.96 -7.45
CA CYS A 69 -4.98 4.71 -6.23
C CYS A 69 -5.40 5.64 -5.09
N ALA A 70 -5.64 6.91 -5.39
CA ALA A 70 -6.13 7.88 -4.39
C ALA A 70 -7.50 7.46 -3.85
N ASP A 71 -8.40 7.00 -4.72
CA ASP A 71 -9.72 6.50 -4.30
C ASP A 71 -9.58 5.24 -3.45
N THR A 72 -8.66 4.35 -3.81
CA THR A 72 -8.37 3.14 -3.05
C THR A 72 -7.90 3.48 -1.63
N LEU A 73 -7.00 4.46 -1.51
CA LEU A 73 -6.53 4.92 -0.21
C LEU A 73 -7.66 5.52 0.62
N ALA A 74 -8.51 6.33 0.01
CA ALA A 74 -9.64 6.96 0.69
C ALA A 74 -10.68 5.94 1.18
N ALA A 75 -10.79 4.81 0.50
CA ALA A 75 -11.74 3.75 0.84
C ALA A 75 -11.25 2.79 1.93
N LEU A 76 -9.99 2.90 2.34
CA LEU A 76 -9.45 2.02 3.38
C LEU A 76 -10.14 2.26 4.73
N PRO A 77 -10.41 1.19 5.49
CA PRO A 77 -10.93 1.35 6.85
C PRO A 77 -9.85 1.94 7.76
N ASP A 78 -10.32 2.63 8.77
CA ASP A 78 -9.43 3.20 9.79
C ASP A 78 -8.88 2.13 10.75
#